data_e30892a333d12a34527a42647c002a4b
#
_entry.id   e30892a333d12a34527a42647c002a4b
#
_cell.length_a   1.000
_cell.length_b   1.000
_cell.length_c   1.000
_cell.angle_alpha   90.00
_cell.angle_beta   90.00
_cell.angle_gamma   90.00
#
_symmetry.space_group_name_H-M   'P 1'
#
loop_
_entity.id
_entity.type
_entity.pdbx_description
1 polymer ?
#
loop_
_entity_poly.entity_id
_entity_poly.type
_entity_poly.pdbx_seq_one_letter_code
_entity_poly.pdbx_strand_id
1 'polypeptide(L)'
;MTISENLTTTMTMIGKAIEKGAVEDTRSYLQNCGTITTNGLPGVRADKINTNLSKMVVFEDVEIKMFSRSSWKGVLVIDNGNKMLFSVCTKNTLDRIIKNKARRSPHYAQTMVNTINKDEVAQVKQMTIADFDPTFTVTFSEEDFERDFFSIMEDAVCGYDGYRFWVVSYEVEKFVMKSLSAILMDKDFDRVREISICRV
;
A
#
# COMPACT_ATOMS: atom_id res chain seq x y z
N MET A 1 12.04 6.61 18.03
CA MET A 1 11.23 7.67 17.39
C MET A 1 9.81 7.56 17.96
N THR A 2 9.35 8.56 18.67
CA THR A 2 7.99 8.59 19.22
C THR A 2 7.02 8.82 18.06
N ILE A 3 6.00 7.98 17.94
CA ILE A 3 4.94 8.18 16.93
C ILE A 3 4.22 9.47 17.33
N SER A 4 4.12 10.43 16.41
CA SER A 4 3.39 11.67 16.68
C SER A 4 1.89 11.38 16.81
N GLU A 5 1.18 12.20 17.57
CA GLU A 5 -0.27 12.08 17.77
C GLU A 5 -1.03 12.18 16.43
N ASN A 6 -0.57 13.06 15.54
CA ASN A 6 -1.13 13.23 14.20
C ASN A 6 -0.98 11.98 13.33
N LEU A 7 0.19 11.31 13.39
CA LEU A 7 0.40 10.05 12.65
C LEU A 7 -0.55 8.95 13.13
N THR A 8 -0.77 8.86 14.44
CA THR A 8 -1.72 7.91 15.01
C THR A 8 -3.13 8.18 14.49
N THR A 9 -3.51 9.45 14.37
CA THR A 9 -4.81 9.87 13.84
C THR A 9 -4.96 9.47 12.37
N THR A 10 -3.99 9.79 11.51
CA THR A 10 -3.99 9.41 10.08
C THR A 10 -4.11 7.89 9.91
N MET A 11 -3.29 7.11 10.62
CA MET A 11 -3.34 5.65 10.58
C MET A 11 -4.68 5.09 11.06
N THR A 12 -5.26 5.66 12.12
CA THR A 12 -6.56 5.24 12.64
C THR A 12 -7.67 5.48 11.62
N MET A 13 -7.66 6.62 10.94
CA MET A 13 -8.66 6.94 9.92
C MET A 13 -8.51 6.09 8.66
N ILE A 14 -7.28 5.81 8.24
CA ILE A 14 -7.00 4.81 7.17
C ILE A 14 -7.59 3.46 7.59
N GLY A 15 -7.35 3.02 8.81
CA GLY A 15 -7.90 1.77 9.34
C GLY A 15 -9.42 1.70 9.29
N LYS A 16 -10.11 2.74 9.77
CA LYS A 16 -11.57 2.86 9.71
C LYS A 16 -12.11 2.83 8.26
N ALA A 17 -11.43 3.54 7.34
CA ALA A 17 -11.81 3.55 5.93
C ALA A 17 -11.68 2.16 5.29
N ILE A 18 -10.61 1.43 5.63
CA ILE A 18 -10.41 0.05 5.15
C ILE A 18 -11.46 -0.88 5.74
N GLU A 19 -11.72 -0.85 7.04
CA GLU A 19 -12.71 -1.71 7.69
C GLU A 19 -14.10 -1.47 7.11
N LYS A 20 -14.52 -0.20 7.01
CA LYS A 20 -15.78 0.17 6.40
C LYS A 20 -15.90 -0.36 4.96
N GLY A 21 -14.91 -0.10 4.11
CA GLY A 21 -14.93 -0.50 2.70
C GLY A 21 -14.82 -2.02 2.51
N ALA A 22 -13.90 -2.66 3.21
CA ALA A 22 -13.64 -4.09 3.05
C ALA A 22 -14.70 -4.99 3.69
N VAL A 23 -15.38 -4.53 4.73
CA VAL A 23 -16.34 -5.33 5.50
C VAL A 23 -17.76 -4.84 5.25
N GLU A 24 -18.12 -3.64 5.71
CA GLU A 24 -19.49 -3.15 5.73
C GLU A 24 -20.05 -2.90 4.32
N ASP A 25 -19.38 -2.03 3.55
CA ASP A 25 -19.86 -1.63 2.22
C ASP A 25 -19.80 -2.80 1.23
N THR A 26 -18.82 -3.69 1.36
CA THR A 26 -18.70 -4.90 0.53
C THR A 26 -19.82 -5.90 0.87
N ARG A 27 -20.17 -6.06 2.14
CA ARG A 27 -21.31 -6.90 2.57
C ARG A 27 -22.62 -6.35 2.03
N SER A 28 -22.86 -5.04 2.21
CA SER A 28 -24.04 -4.34 1.67
C SER A 28 -24.15 -4.48 0.16
N TYR A 29 -23.05 -4.36 -0.56
CA TYR A 29 -23.04 -4.56 -2.00
C TYR A 29 -23.53 -5.96 -2.38
N LEU A 30 -23.02 -7.02 -1.74
CA LEU A 30 -23.46 -8.40 -2.03
C LEU A 30 -24.94 -8.63 -1.73
N GLN A 31 -25.45 -8.05 -0.65
CA GLN A 31 -26.85 -8.17 -0.28
C GLN A 31 -27.78 -7.52 -1.30
N ASN A 32 -27.32 -6.44 -1.94
CA ASN A 32 -28.16 -5.63 -2.82
C ASN A 32 -27.99 -5.96 -4.32
N CYS A 33 -26.90 -6.60 -4.73
CA CYS A 33 -26.61 -6.81 -6.16
C CYS A 33 -27.12 -8.13 -6.75
N GLY A 34 -27.59 -9.07 -5.94
CA GLY A 34 -28.19 -10.34 -6.42
C GLY A 34 -27.27 -11.16 -7.33
N THR A 35 -25.96 -10.99 -7.24
CA THR A 35 -25.00 -11.67 -8.11
C THR A 35 -24.89 -13.16 -7.78
N ILE A 36 -24.88 -14.01 -8.83
CA ILE A 36 -24.73 -15.47 -8.69
C ILE A 36 -23.27 -15.85 -8.35
N THR A 37 -22.31 -15.00 -8.74
CA THR A 37 -20.87 -15.24 -8.51
C THR A 37 -20.22 -14.06 -7.82
N THR A 38 -19.15 -14.33 -7.07
CA THR A 38 -18.38 -13.32 -6.32
C THR A 38 -17.01 -13.00 -6.97
N ASN A 39 -16.81 -13.37 -8.24
CA ASN A 39 -15.52 -13.18 -8.92
C ASN A 39 -15.07 -11.72 -8.98
N GLY A 40 -16.00 -10.76 -9.09
CA GLY A 40 -15.73 -9.32 -9.08
C GLY A 40 -15.51 -8.72 -7.69
N LEU A 41 -15.74 -9.48 -6.61
CA LEU A 41 -15.72 -8.97 -5.25
C LEU A 41 -14.39 -8.34 -4.81
N PRO A 42 -13.22 -8.84 -5.21
CA PRO A 42 -11.95 -8.18 -4.89
C PRO A 42 -11.86 -6.76 -5.46
N GLY A 43 -12.34 -6.55 -6.69
CA GLY A 43 -12.40 -5.22 -7.32
C GLY A 43 -13.37 -4.28 -6.58
N VAL A 44 -14.59 -4.76 -6.32
CA VAL A 44 -15.58 -3.99 -5.55
C VAL A 44 -15.03 -3.59 -4.18
N ARG A 45 -14.36 -4.50 -3.48
CA ARG A 45 -13.73 -4.21 -2.18
C ARG A 45 -12.68 -3.12 -2.30
N ALA A 46 -11.80 -3.20 -3.29
CA ALA A 46 -10.78 -2.17 -3.54
C ALA A 46 -11.42 -0.81 -3.83
N ASP A 47 -12.45 -0.75 -4.66
CA ASP A 47 -13.16 0.48 -5.00
C ASP A 47 -13.87 1.10 -3.77
N LYS A 48 -14.47 0.26 -2.91
CA LYS A 48 -15.10 0.73 -1.67
C LYS A 48 -14.06 1.29 -0.69
N ILE A 49 -12.91 0.63 -0.53
CA ILE A 49 -11.80 1.14 0.30
C ILE A 49 -11.32 2.48 -0.25
N ASN A 50 -11.00 2.56 -1.54
CA ASN A 50 -10.51 3.78 -2.18
C ASN A 50 -11.50 4.95 -2.00
N THR A 51 -12.80 4.67 -2.16
CA THR A 51 -13.86 5.65 -1.95
C THR A 51 -13.91 6.13 -0.48
N ASN A 52 -13.77 5.21 0.48
CA ASN A 52 -13.78 5.58 1.88
C ASN A 52 -12.51 6.32 2.31
N LEU A 53 -11.35 5.96 1.78
CA LEU A 53 -10.12 6.73 1.99
C LEU A 53 -10.31 8.18 1.57
N SER A 54 -10.84 8.42 0.36
CA SER A 54 -11.08 9.77 -0.15
C SER A 54 -12.11 10.58 0.64
N LYS A 55 -13.03 9.91 1.33
CA LYS A 55 -14.11 10.58 2.10
C LYS A 55 -13.79 10.76 3.58
N MET A 56 -13.03 9.86 4.16
CA MET A 56 -12.86 9.78 5.61
C MET A 56 -11.49 10.29 6.06
N VAL A 57 -10.45 10.19 5.20
CA VAL A 57 -9.10 10.64 5.53
C VAL A 57 -8.92 12.06 5.01
N VAL A 58 -9.56 13.02 5.68
CA VAL A 58 -9.57 14.44 5.28
C VAL A 58 -9.04 15.27 6.44
N PHE A 59 -7.78 15.74 6.32
CA PHE A 59 -7.10 16.59 7.28
C PHE A 59 -6.32 17.67 6.53
N GLU A 60 -5.96 18.75 7.22
CA GLU A 60 -5.28 19.92 6.63
C GLU A 60 -3.98 19.54 5.89
N ASP A 61 -3.19 18.63 6.46
CA ASP A 61 -1.90 18.21 5.89
C ASP A 61 -1.96 16.87 5.15
N VAL A 62 -3.15 16.34 4.86
CA VAL A 62 -3.33 15.04 4.20
C VAL A 62 -3.96 15.21 2.83
N GLU A 63 -3.30 14.69 1.83
CA GLU A 63 -3.76 14.66 0.44
C GLU A 63 -4.11 13.23 0.02
N ILE A 64 -5.17 13.09 -0.77
CA ILE A 64 -5.55 11.85 -1.40
C ILE A 64 -5.25 11.94 -2.89
N LYS A 65 -4.25 11.19 -3.33
CA LYS A 65 -3.85 11.13 -4.74
C LYS A 65 -4.35 9.86 -5.40
N MET A 66 -5.13 10.03 -6.46
CA MET A 66 -5.50 8.90 -7.34
C MET A 66 -4.44 8.72 -8.41
N PHE A 67 -4.09 7.48 -8.70
CA PHE A 67 -3.21 7.15 -9.80
C PHE A 67 -3.79 6.01 -10.64
N SER A 68 -3.36 5.95 -11.90
CA SER A 68 -3.82 4.94 -12.85
C SER A 68 -2.65 4.13 -13.37
N ARG A 69 -2.85 2.82 -13.47
CA ARG A 69 -1.89 1.90 -14.06
C ARG A 69 -2.61 0.94 -14.99
N SER A 70 -2.52 1.19 -16.30
CA SER A 70 -3.32 0.47 -17.28
C SER A 70 -4.81 0.56 -16.95
N SER A 71 -5.50 -0.57 -16.76
CA SER A 71 -6.91 -0.63 -16.40
C SER A 71 -7.19 -0.51 -14.89
N TRP A 72 -6.15 -0.49 -14.05
CA TRP A 72 -6.30 -0.43 -12.60
C TRP A 72 -6.07 0.99 -12.06
N LYS A 73 -6.88 1.37 -11.11
CA LYS A 73 -6.76 2.65 -10.38
C LYS A 73 -6.48 2.39 -8.92
N GLY A 74 -5.57 3.17 -8.34
CA GLY A 74 -5.23 3.11 -6.93
C GLY A 74 -5.30 4.46 -6.27
N VAL A 75 -5.18 4.46 -4.95
CA VAL A 75 -5.16 5.64 -4.10
C VAL A 75 -3.90 5.60 -3.24
N LEU A 76 -3.24 6.75 -3.16
CA LEU A 76 -2.20 7.04 -2.19
C LEU A 76 -2.74 8.07 -1.20
N VAL A 77 -2.45 7.86 0.08
CA VAL A 77 -2.65 8.86 1.13
C VAL A 77 -1.29 9.49 1.41
N ILE A 78 -1.20 10.79 1.27
CA ILE A 78 0.02 11.58 1.47
C ILE A 78 -0.17 12.43 2.71
N ASP A 79 0.53 12.09 3.78
CA ASP A 79 0.56 12.85 5.03
C ASP A 79 1.78 13.78 5.00
N ASN A 80 1.57 15.00 4.57
CA ASN A 80 2.63 16.00 4.42
C ASN A 80 3.20 16.45 5.78
N GLY A 81 2.35 16.50 6.81
CA GLY A 81 2.75 16.88 8.16
C GLY A 81 3.74 15.89 8.79
N ASN A 82 3.57 14.60 8.52
CA ASN A 82 4.46 13.54 9.01
C ASN A 82 5.46 13.05 7.95
N LYS A 83 5.42 13.56 6.74
CA LYS A 83 6.21 13.11 5.59
C LYS A 83 6.05 11.61 5.33
N MET A 84 4.83 11.15 5.18
CA MET A 84 4.51 9.76 4.97
C MET A 84 3.55 9.57 3.80
N LEU A 85 3.80 8.52 3.03
CA LEU A 85 2.90 8.05 1.97
C LEU A 85 2.37 6.67 2.37
N PHE A 86 1.08 6.45 2.11
CA PHE A 86 0.46 5.15 2.38
C PHE A 86 -0.25 4.63 1.13
N SER A 87 -0.09 3.34 0.88
CA SER A 87 -0.94 2.59 -0.04
C SER A 87 -1.58 1.41 0.67
N VAL A 88 -2.71 0.95 0.14
CA VAL A 88 -3.47 -0.14 0.75
C VAL A 88 -3.49 -1.35 -0.16
N CYS A 89 -3.18 -2.53 0.39
CA CYS A 89 -3.34 -3.79 -0.33
C CYS A 89 -3.74 -4.93 0.61
N THR A 90 -4.22 -6.03 0.05
CA THR A 90 -4.44 -7.24 0.85
C THR A 90 -3.13 -7.90 1.22
N LYS A 91 -3.10 -8.61 2.34
CA LYS A 91 -1.95 -9.42 2.78
C LYS A 91 -1.49 -10.38 1.68
N ASN A 92 -2.40 -11.08 1.03
CA ASN A 92 -2.08 -11.98 -0.09
C ASN A 92 -1.41 -11.25 -1.27
N THR A 93 -1.84 -10.02 -1.55
CA THR A 93 -1.21 -9.20 -2.61
C THR A 93 0.21 -8.83 -2.22
N LEU A 94 0.42 -8.38 -0.98
CA LEU A 94 1.74 -8.04 -0.46
C LEU A 94 2.67 -9.26 -0.50
N ASP A 95 2.24 -10.40 0.03
CA ASP A 95 3.03 -11.64 0.03
C ASP A 95 3.42 -12.07 -1.40
N ARG A 96 2.50 -11.88 -2.38
CA ARG A 96 2.80 -12.15 -3.79
C ARG A 96 3.80 -11.16 -4.39
N ILE A 97 3.78 -9.89 -3.99
CA ILE A 97 4.76 -8.89 -4.44
C ILE A 97 6.14 -9.25 -3.91
N ILE A 98 6.23 -9.63 -2.64
CA ILE A 98 7.48 -10.02 -1.98
C ILE A 98 8.07 -11.29 -2.63
N LYS A 99 7.24 -12.32 -2.87
CA LYS A 99 7.69 -13.60 -3.43
C LYS A 99 8.03 -13.56 -4.91
N ASN A 100 7.33 -12.74 -5.69
CA ASN A 100 7.50 -12.69 -7.15
C ASN A 100 8.06 -11.35 -7.59
N LYS A 101 9.38 -11.23 -7.52
CA LYS A 101 10.12 -10.05 -7.97
C LYS A 101 10.30 -10.01 -9.49
N ALA A 102 10.20 -11.15 -10.19
CA ALA A 102 10.35 -11.25 -11.65
C ALA A 102 9.09 -10.79 -12.38
N ARG A 103 9.11 -9.58 -12.94
CA ARG A 103 7.99 -8.96 -13.68
C ARG A 103 8.51 -8.23 -14.92
N ARG A 104 7.61 -7.98 -15.90
CA ARG A 104 7.94 -7.17 -17.08
C ARG A 104 8.10 -5.67 -16.76
N SER A 105 7.46 -5.21 -15.71
CA SER A 105 7.55 -3.83 -15.20
C SER A 105 7.47 -3.86 -13.67
N PRO A 106 8.04 -2.88 -12.97
CA PRO A 106 7.94 -2.80 -11.52
C PRO A 106 6.47 -2.81 -11.08
N HIS A 107 6.15 -3.39 -9.96
CA HIS A 107 4.86 -3.15 -9.31
C HIS A 107 4.91 -1.75 -8.67
N TYR A 108 3.79 -1.00 -8.65
CA TYR A 108 3.79 0.36 -8.08
C TYR A 108 4.39 0.41 -6.66
N ALA A 109 4.12 -0.60 -5.82
CA ALA A 109 4.72 -0.66 -4.49
C ALA A 109 6.24 -0.88 -4.54
N GLN A 110 6.77 -1.60 -5.56
CA GLN A 110 8.21 -1.73 -5.75
C GLN A 110 8.82 -0.38 -6.13
N THR A 111 8.17 0.34 -7.04
CA THR A 111 8.58 1.69 -7.42
C THR A 111 8.62 2.61 -6.20
N MET A 112 7.53 2.67 -5.42
CA MET A 112 7.45 3.54 -4.25
C MET A 112 8.48 3.18 -3.18
N VAL A 113 8.69 1.90 -2.91
CA VAL A 113 9.70 1.44 -1.94
C VAL A 113 11.11 1.79 -2.41
N ASN A 114 11.45 1.52 -3.69
CA ASN A 114 12.79 1.77 -4.20
C ASN A 114 13.12 3.27 -4.34
N THR A 115 12.12 4.11 -4.62
CA THR A 115 12.36 5.56 -4.79
C THR A 115 12.28 6.33 -3.46
N ILE A 116 11.33 5.99 -2.59
CA ILE A 116 11.07 6.75 -1.35
C ILE A 116 11.84 6.16 -0.16
N ASN A 117 11.92 4.82 -0.04
CA ASN A 117 12.55 4.14 1.09
C ASN A 117 14.00 3.72 0.79
N LYS A 118 14.67 4.36 -0.17
CA LYS A 118 16.02 3.99 -0.60
C LYS A 118 17.06 3.92 0.52
N ASP A 119 16.89 4.74 1.56
CA ASP A 119 17.79 4.85 2.71
C ASP A 119 17.36 3.98 3.90
N GLU A 120 16.20 3.32 3.81
CA GLU A 120 15.74 2.41 4.86
C GLU A 120 16.44 1.05 4.74
N VAL A 121 16.83 0.49 5.89
CA VAL A 121 17.53 -0.81 5.96
C VAL A 121 16.89 -1.67 7.05
N ALA A 122 16.48 -2.88 6.68
CA ALA A 122 15.98 -3.86 7.63
C ALA A 122 17.13 -4.44 8.48
N GLN A 123 16.88 -4.59 9.80
CA GLN A 123 17.87 -5.21 10.70
C GLN A 123 18.01 -6.72 10.47
N VAL A 124 16.95 -7.37 9.97
CA VAL A 124 16.93 -8.79 9.64
C VAL A 124 16.54 -8.95 8.19
N LYS A 125 17.46 -9.45 7.38
CA LYS A 125 17.17 -9.77 5.97
C LYS A 125 16.56 -11.15 5.86
N GLN A 126 15.44 -11.25 5.18
CA GLN A 126 14.85 -12.54 4.80
C GLN A 126 15.57 -13.03 3.55
N MET A 127 16.39 -14.08 3.68
CA MET A 127 17.05 -14.72 2.54
C MET A 127 16.00 -15.37 1.63
N THR A 128 16.11 -15.11 0.34
CA THR A 128 15.23 -15.66 -0.69
C THR A 128 16.04 -16.54 -1.66
N ILE A 129 15.38 -17.33 -2.47
CA ILE A 129 16.04 -18.13 -3.53
C ILE A 129 16.83 -17.22 -4.49
N ALA A 130 16.38 -16.00 -4.72
CA ALA A 130 17.06 -15.03 -5.56
C ALA A 130 18.42 -14.58 -5.00
N ASP A 131 18.64 -14.67 -3.69
CA ASP A 131 19.94 -14.37 -3.07
C ASP A 131 20.98 -15.45 -3.39
N PHE A 132 20.52 -16.64 -3.80
CA PHE A 132 21.38 -17.77 -4.20
C PHE A 132 21.49 -17.94 -5.72
N ASP A 133 20.51 -17.45 -6.49
CA ASP A 133 20.51 -17.56 -7.95
C ASP A 133 20.01 -16.25 -8.61
N PRO A 134 20.96 -15.41 -9.07
CA PRO A 134 20.64 -14.13 -9.72
C PRO A 134 19.79 -14.25 -10.98
N THR A 135 19.69 -15.43 -11.61
CA THR A 135 18.88 -15.62 -12.82
C THR A 135 17.39 -15.48 -12.57
N PHE A 136 16.93 -15.55 -11.32
CA PHE A 136 15.53 -15.35 -10.91
C PHE A 136 15.17 -13.88 -10.64
N THR A 137 16.11 -12.94 -10.72
CA THR A 137 15.86 -11.52 -10.50
C THR A 137 15.86 -10.75 -11.79
N VAL A 138 14.69 -10.21 -12.18
CA VAL A 138 14.65 -9.07 -13.10
C VAL A 138 14.93 -7.84 -12.25
N THR A 139 16.15 -7.33 -12.32
CA THR A 139 16.52 -6.06 -11.68
C THR A 139 16.08 -4.93 -12.60
N PHE A 140 15.22 -4.05 -12.11
CA PHE A 140 14.91 -2.78 -12.75
C PHE A 140 16.03 -1.78 -12.43
N SER A 141 16.34 -0.89 -13.37
CA SER A 141 17.28 0.20 -13.14
C SER A 141 16.64 1.31 -12.27
N GLU A 142 17.48 2.17 -11.69
CA GLU A 142 16.98 3.36 -10.99
C GLU A 142 16.13 4.24 -11.92
N GLU A 143 16.55 4.39 -13.18
CA GLU A 143 15.80 5.12 -14.21
C GLU A 143 14.42 4.53 -14.50
N ASP A 144 14.29 3.17 -14.44
CA ASP A 144 12.99 2.52 -14.59
C ASP A 144 12.06 2.86 -13.43
N PHE A 145 12.58 2.90 -12.20
CA PHE A 145 11.81 3.29 -11.02
C PHE A 145 11.44 4.76 -11.04
N GLU A 146 12.35 5.66 -11.41
CA GLU A 146 12.09 7.10 -11.50
C GLU A 146 11.02 7.41 -12.55
N ARG A 147 11.14 6.80 -13.74
CA ARG A 147 10.14 6.94 -14.80
C ARG A 147 8.76 6.45 -14.37
N ASP A 148 8.71 5.29 -13.70
CA ASP A 148 7.46 4.72 -13.20
C ASP A 148 6.88 5.55 -12.05
N PHE A 149 7.74 6.08 -11.18
CA PHE A 149 7.35 7.00 -10.11
C PHE A 149 6.71 8.27 -10.67
N PHE A 150 7.33 8.90 -11.66
CA PHE A 150 6.76 10.07 -12.31
C PHE A 150 5.39 9.77 -12.94
N SER A 151 5.24 8.59 -13.54
CA SER A 151 3.94 8.15 -14.08
C SER A 151 2.85 7.97 -13.02
N ILE A 152 3.22 7.64 -11.78
CA ILE A 152 2.29 7.46 -10.64
C ILE A 152 2.02 8.80 -9.96
N MET A 153 3.07 9.55 -9.68
CA MET A 153 3.00 10.75 -8.85
C MET A 153 2.78 12.04 -9.65
N GLU A 154 2.99 12.01 -10.98
CA GLU A 154 2.95 13.20 -11.84
C GLU A 154 3.88 14.32 -11.32
N ASP A 155 4.93 13.92 -10.58
CA ASP A 155 5.88 14.79 -9.90
C ASP A 155 7.24 14.11 -9.80
N ALA A 156 8.30 14.88 -9.60
CA ALA A 156 9.65 14.37 -9.46
C ALA A 156 9.89 13.76 -8.08
N VAL A 157 10.76 12.77 -7.99
CA VAL A 157 11.14 12.11 -6.74
C VAL A 157 11.63 13.09 -5.68
N CYS A 158 12.36 14.15 -6.07
CA CYS A 158 12.88 15.16 -5.15
C CYS A 158 11.81 15.94 -4.37
N GLY A 159 10.57 16.00 -4.86
CA GLY A 159 9.45 16.58 -4.13
C GLY A 159 9.08 15.80 -2.86
N TYR A 160 9.57 14.57 -2.75
CA TYR A 160 9.29 13.67 -1.62
C TYR A 160 10.53 13.35 -0.77
N ASP A 161 11.51 14.23 -0.78
CA ASP A 161 12.71 14.06 0.05
C ASP A 161 12.37 14.02 1.54
N GLY A 162 12.85 12.97 2.21
CA GLY A 162 12.60 12.70 3.62
C GLY A 162 11.23 12.09 3.93
N TYR A 163 10.44 11.76 2.90
CA TYR A 163 9.23 10.96 3.08
C TYR A 163 9.54 9.48 3.29
N ARG A 164 8.57 8.75 3.87
CA ARG A 164 8.58 7.29 3.99
C ARG A 164 7.31 6.70 3.41
N PHE A 165 7.48 5.66 2.62
CA PHE A 165 6.36 4.94 2.03
C PHE A 165 6.00 3.70 2.87
N TRP A 166 4.76 3.65 3.30
CA TRP A 166 4.20 2.57 4.10
C TRP A 166 3.15 1.80 3.31
N VAL A 167 3.23 0.49 3.37
CA VAL A 167 2.16 -0.38 2.83
C VAL A 167 1.21 -0.74 3.98
N VAL A 168 -0.05 -0.32 3.85
CA VAL A 168 -1.10 -0.74 4.78
C VAL A 168 -1.68 -2.05 4.27
N SER A 169 -1.38 -3.12 4.98
CA SER A 169 -1.79 -4.49 4.65
C SER A 169 -2.97 -4.91 5.50
N TYR A 170 -3.99 -5.51 4.87
CA TYR A 170 -5.17 -6.01 5.56
C TYR A 170 -5.55 -7.42 5.12
N GLU A 171 -6.19 -8.16 6.03
CA GLU A 171 -6.77 -9.48 5.77
C GLU A 171 -8.22 -9.52 6.26
N VAL A 172 -9.13 -9.92 5.38
CA VAL A 172 -10.56 -10.09 5.67
C VAL A 172 -11.00 -11.49 5.31
N GLU A 173 -11.58 -12.18 6.27
CA GLU A 173 -12.17 -13.50 6.08
C GLU A 173 -13.64 -13.46 6.52
N LYS A 174 -14.56 -13.93 5.64
CA LYS A 174 -16.01 -13.97 5.92
C LYS A 174 -16.56 -12.65 6.48
N PHE A 175 -16.12 -11.51 5.94
CA PHE A 175 -16.48 -10.14 6.39
C PHE A 175 -16.05 -9.82 7.83
N VAL A 176 -14.98 -10.45 8.28
CA VAL A 176 -14.32 -10.12 9.55
C VAL A 176 -12.89 -9.71 9.23
N MET A 177 -12.49 -8.53 9.69
CA MET A 177 -11.10 -8.07 9.62
C MET A 177 -10.25 -8.97 10.53
N LYS A 178 -9.26 -9.67 9.96
CA LYS A 178 -8.34 -10.55 10.71
C LYS A 178 -7.08 -9.82 11.13
N SER A 179 -6.50 -9.05 10.22
CA SER A 179 -5.31 -8.25 10.47
C SER A 179 -5.36 -6.93 9.73
N LEU A 180 -4.70 -5.93 10.30
CA LEU A 180 -4.52 -4.60 9.72
C LEU A 180 -3.23 -4.01 10.28
N SER A 181 -2.22 -3.79 9.43
CA SER A 181 -0.91 -3.25 9.82
C SER A 181 -0.37 -2.28 8.78
N ALA A 182 0.38 -1.28 9.21
CA ALA A 182 1.23 -0.45 8.36
C ALA A 182 2.65 -1.00 8.42
N ILE A 183 3.25 -1.24 7.27
CA ILE A 183 4.54 -1.90 7.11
C ILE A 183 5.47 -0.99 6.33
N LEU A 184 6.60 -0.61 6.94
CA LEU A 184 7.73 0.03 6.29
C LEU A 184 8.68 -1.05 5.80
N MET A 185 9.07 -0.97 4.53
CA MET A 185 9.98 -1.93 3.90
C MET A 185 11.18 -1.21 3.30
N ASP A 186 12.31 -1.89 3.25
CA ASP A 186 13.47 -1.46 2.49
C ASP A 186 13.36 -1.86 0.99
N LYS A 187 14.34 -1.45 0.19
CA LYS A 187 14.38 -1.70 -1.26
C LYS A 187 14.34 -3.19 -1.63
N ASP A 188 14.75 -4.07 -0.73
CA ASP A 188 14.75 -5.53 -0.91
C ASP A 188 13.40 -6.15 -0.50
N PHE A 189 12.44 -5.33 -0.05
CA PHE A 189 11.15 -5.72 0.53
C PHE A 189 11.27 -6.46 1.86
N ASP A 190 12.37 -6.27 2.56
CA ASP A 190 12.48 -6.71 3.93
C ASP A 190 11.80 -5.72 4.88
N ARG A 191 11.22 -6.23 5.96
CA ARG A 191 10.45 -5.41 6.91
C ARG A 191 11.41 -4.62 7.81
N VAL A 192 11.39 -3.30 7.67
CA VAL A 192 12.10 -2.39 8.57
C VAL A 192 11.29 -2.18 9.86
N ARG A 193 9.97 -1.98 9.71
CA ARG A 193 9.05 -1.73 10.82
C ARG A 193 7.64 -2.17 10.48
N GLU A 194 6.91 -2.69 11.47
CA GLU A 194 5.49 -2.99 11.37
C GLU A 194 4.74 -2.38 12.55
N ILE A 195 3.62 -1.75 12.29
CA ILE A 195 2.74 -1.13 13.28
C ILE A 195 1.35 -1.71 13.09
N SER A 196 0.84 -2.42 14.10
CA SER A 196 -0.55 -2.85 14.11
C SER A 196 -1.47 -1.63 14.28
N ILE A 197 -2.45 -1.49 13.40
CA ILE A 197 -3.46 -0.43 13.48
C ILE A 197 -4.57 -0.95 14.38
N CYS A 198 -4.70 -0.35 15.56
CA CYS A 198 -5.73 -0.73 16.53
C CYS A 198 -7.11 -0.48 15.94
N ARG A 199 -8.01 -1.45 16.13
CA ARG A 199 -9.44 -1.28 15.90
C ARG A 199 -9.99 -0.45 17.07
N VAL A 200 -10.64 0.65 16.75
CA VAL A 200 -11.37 1.47 17.75
C VAL A 200 -12.85 1.09 17.70
#